data_9576519bcb291deae0664f88e97f5de6
#
_entry.id   9576519bcb291deae0664f88e97f5de6
#
_cell.length_a   1.000
_cell.length_b   1.000
_cell.length_c   1.000
_cell.angle_alpha   90.00
_cell.angle_beta   90.00
_cell.angle_gamma   90.00
#
_symmetry.space_group_name_H-M   'P 1'
#
loop_
_entity.id
_entity.type
_entity.pdbx_description
1 polymer ?
#
loop_
_entity_poly.entity_id
_entity_poly.type
_entity_poly.pdbx_seq_one_letter_code
_entity_poly.pdbx_strand_id
1 'polypeptide(L)'
;MKDQIAMLASNRKENSVIPDMNILENMYLSEHTLSAWKPAISKKKEIERYKKYKEMLNIKANSCEDLITSLSGGNQQKVFLARWLNTDAEILLLDNPTQGIDVGAKAEIYKLILELAKQGKTILINTLEIPEIQKVADYCAVFYNGEIIKILEHQEIDEMTVMMYSTNAAQAEEGK
;
A
#
# COMPACT_ATOMS: atom_id res chain seq x y z
N MET A 1 -2.77 -7.33 16.75
CA MET A 1 -3.45 -7.98 15.61
C MET A 1 -3.17 -9.47 15.71
N LYS A 2 -4.21 -10.31 15.81
CA LYS A 2 -4.00 -11.78 15.89
C LYS A 2 -3.43 -12.34 14.58
N ASP A 3 -3.73 -11.72 13.46
CA ASP A 3 -3.47 -12.30 12.13
C ASP A 3 -2.35 -11.57 11.36
N GLN A 4 -1.67 -10.61 11.97
CA GLN A 4 -0.54 -9.86 11.38
C GLN A 4 -0.84 -9.28 9.98
N ILE A 5 -2.10 -8.95 9.71
CA ILE A 5 -2.57 -8.40 8.44
C ILE A 5 -2.85 -6.90 8.59
N ALA A 6 -2.31 -6.10 7.72
CA ALA A 6 -2.59 -4.68 7.60
C ALA A 6 -3.23 -4.36 6.25
N MET A 7 -4.13 -3.37 6.22
CA MET A 7 -4.81 -2.97 5.01
C MET A 7 -4.67 -1.47 4.76
N LEU A 8 -4.21 -1.11 3.58
CA LEU A 8 -4.24 0.24 3.05
C LEU A 8 -5.43 0.35 2.08
N ALA A 9 -6.50 1.00 2.54
CA ALA A 9 -7.71 1.16 1.73
C ALA A 9 -7.52 2.18 0.60
N SER A 10 -8.22 1.98 -0.50
CA SER A 10 -8.41 2.97 -1.56
C SER A 10 -9.10 4.23 -1.02
N ASN A 11 -9.06 5.31 -1.81
CA ASN A 11 -9.64 6.59 -1.44
C ASN A 11 -9.13 7.13 -0.10
N ARG A 12 -7.80 7.37 -0.03
CA ARG A 12 -7.10 7.81 1.19
C ARG A 12 -7.71 9.02 1.88
N LYS A 13 -8.33 9.96 1.13
CA LYS A 13 -8.93 11.17 1.69
C LYS A 13 -10.09 10.86 2.62
N GLU A 14 -10.86 9.84 2.30
CA GLU A 14 -12.04 9.44 3.08
C GLU A 14 -11.70 8.37 4.12
N ASN A 15 -10.82 7.44 3.75
CA ASN A 15 -10.62 6.20 4.52
C ASN A 15 -9.34 6.17 5.35
N SER A 16 -8.38 7.07 5.10
CA SER A 16 -7.06 6.96 5.72
C SER A 16 -6.55 8.24 6.37
N VAL A 17 -6.89 9.42 5.84
CA VAL A 17 -6.46 10.71 6.39
C VAL A 17 -7.33 11.11 7.57
N ILE A 18 -6.69 11.51 8.67
CA ILE A 18 -7.35 12.30 9.72
C ILE A 18 -6.80 13.73 9.58
N PRO A 19 -7.56 14.63 8.92
CA PRO A 19 -7.03 15.91 8.45
C PRO A 19 -6.60 16.86 9.57
N ASP A 20 -7.23 16.74 10.74
CA ASP A 20 -6.96 17.58 11.92
C ASP A 20 -5.77 17.07 12.75
N MET A 21 -5.21 15.92 12.39
CA MET A 21 -4.03 15.34 13.04
C MET A 21 -2.76 15.68 12.25
N ASN A 22 -1.65 15.84 12.99
CA ASN A 22 -0.34 16.02 12.40
C ASN A 22 0.20 14.71 11.77
N ILE A 23 1.35 14.80 11.09
CA ILE A 23 1.97 13.66 10.40
C ILE A 23 2.32 12.54 11.37
N LEU A 24 2.88 12.87 12.54
CA LEU A 24 3.27 11.89 13.56
C LEU A 24 2.06 11.13 14.10
N GLU A 25 0.99 11.83 14.45
CA GLU A 25 -0.26 11.25 14.93
C GLU A 25 -0.91 10.34 13.88
N ASN A 26 -0.96 10.79 12.63
CA ASN A 26 -1.44 9.96 11.52
C ASN A 26 -0.59 8.69 11.33
N MET A 27 0.72 8.77 11.50
CA MET A 27 1.63 7.63 11.34
C MET A 27 1.48 6.59 12.45
N TYR A 28 1.18 7.00 13.67
CA TYR A 28 1.12 6.11 14.84
C TYR A 28 -0.28 5.68 15.24
N LEU A 29 -1.32 6.15 14.56
CA LEU A 29 -2.71 5.88 14.87
C LEU A 29 -3.02 4.38 15.05
N SER A 30 -2.54 3.54 14.14
CA SER A 30 -2.80 2.09 14.21
C SER A 30 -2.06 1.43 15.38
N GLU A 31 -0.83 1.82 15.65
CA GLU A 31 -0.08 1.31 16.81
C GLU A 31 -0.76 1.70 18.11
N HIS A 32 -1.21 2.95 18.26
CA HIS A 32 -1.92 3.42 19.45
C HIS A 32 -3.23 2.66 19.66
N THR A 33 -3.98 2.45 18.58
CA THR A 33 -5.28 1.74 18.65
C THR A 33 -5.11 0.27 19.00
N LEU A 34 -4.09 -0.40 18.44
CA LEU A 34 -3.84 -1.83 18.65
C LEU A 34 -3.10 -2.11 19.96
N SER A 35 -2.42 -1.13 20.51
CA SER A 35 -1.56 -1.27 21.70
C SER A 35 -2.26 -0.84 23.00
N ALA A 36 -3.57 -1.01 23.11
CA ALA A 36 -4.39 -0.58 24.26
C ALA A 36 -3.87 -0.98 25.66
N TRP A 37 -2.87 -1.84 25.75
CA TRP A 37 -2.25 -2.34 26.98
C TRP A 37 -0.78 -1.94 27.16
N LYS A 38 -0.18 -1.12 26.25
CA LYS A 38 1.21 -0.67 26.44
C LYS A 38 1.24 0.57 27.33
N PRO A 39 2.10 0.57 28.40
CA PRO A 39 2.30 1.77 29.20
C PRO A 39 2.89 2.88 28.33
N ALA A 40 2.43 4.09 28.57
CA ALA A 40 2.78 5.36 27.97
C ALA A 40 3.76 5.30 26.78
N ILE A 41 3.23 5.54 25.56
CA ILE A 41 4.03 5.69 24.35
C ILE A 41 4.91 6.92 24.52
N SER A 42 6.22 6.75 24.37
CA SER A 42 7.16 7.86 24.49
C SER A 42 7.21 8.63 23.17
N LYS A 43 6.71 9.87 23.15
CA LYS A 43 6.80 10.78 21.97
C LYS A 43 8.23 10.84 21.42
N LYS A 44 9.25 10.75 22.27
CA LYS A 44 10.66 10.71 21.85
C LYS A 44 10.96 9.49 20.97
N LYS A 45 10.50 8.30 21.36
CA LYS A 45 10.69 7.06 20.57
C LYS A 45 9.91 7.09 19.25
N GLU A 46 8.74 7.70 19.25
CA GLU A 46 7.95 7.87 18.00
C GLU A 46 8.68 8.79 17.04
N ILE A 47 9.22 9.91 17.49
CA ILE A 47 10.00 10.84 16.66
C ILE A 47 11.27 10.15 16.11
N GLU A 48 11.95 9.33 16.89
CA GLU A 48 13.11 8.57 16.44
C GLU A 48 12.73 7.58 15.32
N ARG A 49 11.63 6.82 15.48
CA ARG A 49 11.12 5.91 14.45
C ARG A 49 10.57 6.68 13.23
N TYR A 50 9.90 7.81 13.45
CA TYR A 50 9.46 8.69 12.35
C TYR A 50 10.64 9.09 11.47
N LYS A 51 11.77 9.50 12.06
CA LYS A 51 12.97 9.86 11.28
C LYS A 51 13.44 8.69 10.43
N LYS A 52 13.47 7.47 10.99
CA LYS A 52 13.81 6.25 10.25
C LYS A 52 12.88 6.03 9.06
N TYR A 53 11.56 6.11 9.26
CA TYR A 53 10.59 5.95 8.18
C TYR A 53 10.63 7.11 7.17
N LYS A 54 10.86 8.33 7.64
CA LYS A 54 11.03 9.49 6.75
C LYS A 54 12.17 9.28 5.76
N GLU A 55 13.31 8.76 6.21
CA GLU A 55 14.44 8.43 5.35
C GLU A 55 14.14 7.21 4.46
N MET A 56 13.69 6.11 5.04
CA MET A 56 13.43 4.85 4.34
C MET A 56 12.41 5.01 3.21
N LEU A 57 11.35 5.79 3.45
CA LEU A 57 10.26 6.00 2.50
C LEU A 57 10.42 7.29 1.67
N ASN A 58 11.50 8.03 1.88
CA ASN A 58 11.74 9.33 1.27
C ASN A 58 10.51 10.27 1.41
N ILE A 59 10.01 10.43 2.66
CA ILE A 59 8.87 11.31 2.95
C ILE A 59 9.34 12.76 2.96
N LYS A 60 8.80 13.58 2.06
CA LYS A 60 9.10 15.00 1.98
C LYS A 60 8.16 15.77 2.91
N ALA A 61 8.61 16.06 4.12
CA ALA A 61 7.91 16.85 5.12
C ALA A 61 8.92 17.78 5.83
N ASN A 62 8.49 18.97 6.24
CA ASN A 62 9.33 19.90 6.99
C ASN A 62 9.41 19.44 8.45
N SER A 63 8.28 19.25 9.11
CA SER A 63 8.16 18.80 10.49
C SER A 63 7.18 17.62 10.59
N CYS A 64 7.39 16.73 11.58
CA CYS A 64 6.40 15.70 11.91
C CYS A 64 5.17 16.29 12.62
N GLU A 65 5.24 17.53 13.07
CA GLU A 65 4.14 18.26 13.71
C GLU A 65 3.28 19.07 12.71
N ASP A 66 3.68 19.11 11.43
CA ASP A 66 2.84 19.71 10.38
C ASP A 66 1.59 18.86 10.18
N LEU A 67 0.48 19.49 9.79
CA LEU A 67 -0.75 18.77 9.46
C LEU A 67 -0.50 17.81 8.28
N ILE A 68 -1.11 16.63 8.32
CA ILE A 68 -1.02 15.65 7.24
C ILE A 68 -1.47 16.21 5.89
N THR A 69 -2.40 17.15 5.91
CA THR A 69 -2.93 17.85 4.72
C THR A 69 -1.93 18.76 4.05
N SER A 70 -0.83 19.13 4.69
CA SER A 70 0.26 19.90 4.08
C SER A 70 1.10 19.07 3.09
N LEU A 71 1.00 17.74 3.15
CA LEU A 71 1.73 16.83 2.29
C LEU A 71 1.05 16.62 0.94
N SER A 72 1.87 16.41 -0.11
CA SER A 72 1.38 15.90 -1.38
C SER A 72 0.76 14.50 -1.21
N GLY A 73 -0.13 14.10 -2.13
CA GLY A 73 -0.78 12.80 -2.09
C GLY A 73 0.19 11.62 -1.97
N GLY A 74 1.30 11.64 -2.70
CA GLY A 74 2.32 10.60 -2.62
C GLY A 74 3.01 10.54 -1.26
N ASN A 75 3.27 11.69 -0.63
CA ASN A 75 3.85 11.70 0.72
C ASN A 75 2.85 11.27 1.79
N GLN A 76 1.56 11.60 1.65
CA GLN A 76 0.51 11.07 2.51
C GLN A 76 0.45 9.54 2.42
N GLN A 77 0.52 8.97 1.20
CA GLN A 77 0.51 7.54 1.00
C GLN A 77 1.68 6.83 1.69
N LYS A 78 2.87 7.43 1.64
CA LYS A 78 4.05 6.93 2.35
C LYS A 78 3.88 6.96 3.87
N VAL A 79 3.22 7.99 4.41
CA VAL A 79 2.86 8.05 5.85
C VAL A 79 1.92 6.92 6.21
N PHE A 80 0.94 6.58 5.36
CA PHE A 80 0.02 5.48 5.63
C PHE A 80 0.67 4.11 5.51
N LEU A 81 1.61 3.93 4.60
CA LEU A 81 2.44 2.73 4.59
C LEU A 81 3.25 2.61 5.88
N ALA A 82 3.89 3.70 6.33
CA ALA A 82 4.61 3.73 7.61
C ALA A 82 3.69 3.41 8.80
N ARG A 83 2.43 3.86 8.78
CA ARG A 83 1.42 3.55 9.82
C ARG A 83 1.29 2.05 10.03
N TRP A 84 1.23 1.28 8.95
CA TRP A 84 1.09 -0.17 9.03
C TRP A 84 2.39 -0.89 9.30
N LEU A 85 3.53 -0.36 8.85
CA LEU A 85 4.85 -0.90 9.18
C LEU A 85 5.19 -0.80 10.68
N ASN A 86 4.55 0.14 11.40
CA ASN A 86 4.65 0.24 12.85
C ASN A 86 3.92 -0.89 13.60
N THR A 87 3.11 -1.70 12.93
CA THR A 87 2.24 -2.72 13.57
C THR A 87 2.78 -4.13 13.47
N ASP A 88 4.01 -4.34 13.03
CA ASP A 88 4.62 -5.65 12.78
C ASP A 88 3.80 -6.57 11.86
N ALA A 89 2.97 -5.98 10.99
CA ALA A 89 2.19 -6.74 10.01
C ALA A 89 3.11 -7.48 9.03
N GLU A 90 2.83 -8.75 8.81
CA GLU A 90 3.57 -9.60 7.84
C GLU A 90 2.89 -9.61 6.47
N ILE A 91 1.57 -9.39 6.45
CA ILE A 91 0.77 -9.34 5.22
C ILE A 91 0.22 -7.93 5.04
N LEU A 92 0.47 -7.34 3.88
CA LEU A 92 -0.03 -6.02 3.50
C LEU A 92 -1.06 -6.17 2.37
N LEU A 93 -2.29 -5.74 2.62
CA LEU A 93 -3.33 -5.61 1.60
C LEU A 93 -3.34 -4.15 1.11
N LEU A 94 -3.00 -3.92 -0.14
CA LEU A 94 -2.88 -2.59 -0.73
C LEU A 94 -3.97 -2.43 -1.79
N ASP A 95 -4.99 -1.62 -1.49
CA ASP A 95 -6.08 -1.35 -2.41
C ASP A 95 -5.83 -0.03 -3.14
N ASN A 96 -5.58 -0.10 -4.45
CA ASN A 96 -5.22 1.01 -5.32
C ASN A 96 -4.15 1.94 -4.71
N PRO A 97 -2.97 1.40 -4.32
CA PRO A 97 -1.98 2.12 -3.52
C PRO A 97 -1.40 3.37 -4.20
N THR A 98 -1.54 3.48 -5.51
CA THR A 98 -1.00 4.58 -6.32
C THR A 98 -2.08 5.48 -6.94
N GLN A 99 -3.35 5.27 -6.58
CA GLN A 99 -4.44 6.07 -7.12
C GLN A 99 -4.31 7.56 -6.78
N GLY A 100 -4.40 8.39 -7.82
CA GLY A 100 -4.34 9.86 -7.67
C GLY A 100 -2.98 10.39 -7.21
N ILE A 101 -1.89 9.68 -7.54
CA ILE A 101 -0.51 10.04 -7.24
C ILE A 101 0.22 10.34 -8.56
N ASP A 102 1.16 11.28 -8.53
CA ASP A 102 1.99 11.58 -9.68
C ASP A 102 2.95 10.43 -10.05
N VAL A 103 3.38 10.38 -11.31
CA VAL A 103 4.18 9.28 -11.87
C VAL A 103 5.48 9.04 -11.11
N GLY A 104 6.14 10.12 -10.66
CA GLY A 104 7.40 10.00 -9.91
C GLY A 104 7.19 9.34 -8.55
N ALA A 105 6.15 9.76 -7.82
CA ALA A 105 5.82 9.21 -6.52
C ALA A 105 5.30 7.75 -6.62
N LYS A 106 4.59 7.39 -7.71
CA LYS A 106 4.21 5.99 -7.99
C LYS A 106 5.43 5.08 -8.08
N ALA A 107 6.43 5.46 -8.85
CA ALA A 107 7.66 4.68 -8.99
C ALA A 107 8.37 4.44 -7.64
N GLU A 108 8.38 5.45 -6.76
CA GLU A 108 8.94 5.33 -5.41
C GLU A 108 8.12 4.36 -4.54
N ILE A 109 6.79 4.35 -4.65
CA ILE A 109 5.92 3.42 -3.90
C ILE A 109 6.15 1.97 -4.38
N TYR A 110 6.23 1.72 -5.68
CA TYR A 110 6.49 0.36 -6.18
C TYR A 110 7.90 -0.12 -5.81
N LYS A 111 8.90 0.75 -5.83
CA LYS A 111 10.23 0.40 -5.32
C LYS A 111 10.18 0.00 -3.85
N LEU A 112 9.43 0.74 -3.03
CA LEU A 112 9.23 0.42 -1.62
C LEU A 112 8.52 -0.95 -1.44
N ILE A 113 7.48 -1.23 -2.23
CA ILE A 113 6.77 -2.51 -2.22
C ILE A 113 7.74 -3.66 -2.47
N LEU A 114 8.60 -3.54 -3.49
CA LEU A 114 9.62 -4.54 -3.80
C LEU A 114 10.64 -4.71 -2.64
N GLU A 115 11.03 -3.63 -2.00
CA GLU A 115 11.95 -3.69 -0.85
C GLU A 115 11.30 -4.39 0.36
N LEU A 116 10.02 -4.16 0.61
CA LEU A 116 9.26 -4.84 1.67
C LEU A 116 9.08 -6.34 1.36
N ALA A 117 8.80 -6.70 0.12
CA ALA A 117 8.74 -8.09 -0.31
C ALA A 117 10.09 -8.81 -0.11
N LYS A 118 11.21 -8.17 -0.46
CA LYS A 118 12.56 -8.70 -0.20
C LYS A 118 12.86 -8.89 1.30
N GLN A 119 12.21 -8.12 2.17
CA GLN A 119 12.30 -8.27 3.63
C GLN A 119 11.40 -9.40 4.18
N GLY A 120 10.71 -10.15 3.31
CA GLY A 120 9.86 -11.28 3.67
C GLY A 120 8.40 -10.91 3.92
N LYS A 121 7.97 -9.68 3.61
CA LYS A 121 6.54 -9.31 3.69
C LYS A 121 5.77 -9.92 2.53
N THR A 122 4.58 -10.44 2.81
CA THR A 122 3.62 -10.84 1.78
C THR A 122 2.76 -9.63 1.40
N ILE A 123 2.66 -9.32 0.10
CA ILE A 123 1.95 -8.13 -0.36
C ILE A 123 0.90 -8.54 -1.38
N LEU A 124 -0.35 -8.18 -1.11
CA LEU A 124 -1.46 -8.31 -2.05
C LEU A 124 -1.85 -6.91 -2.53
N ILE A 125 -1.85 -6.71 -3.85
CA ILE A 125 -2.21 -5.44 -4.47
C ILE A 125 -3.48 -5.65 -5.27
N ASN A 126 -4.53 -4.89 -4.95
CA ASN A 126 -5.69 -4.73 -5.80
C ASN A 126 -5.53 -3.43 -6.61
N THR A 127 -5.55 -3.50 -7.93
CA THR A 127 -5.41 -2.32 -8.79
C THR A 127 -5.91 -2.59 -10.21
N LEU A 128 -6.22 -1.51 -10.92
CA LEU A 128 -6.56 -1.52 -12.35
C LEU A 128 -5.37 -1.10 -13.23
N GLU A 129 -4.24 -0.76 -12.64
CA GLU A 129 -3.06 -0.26 -13.35
C GLU A 129 -2.13 -1.41 -13.75
N ILE A 130 -2.53 -2.21 -14.74
CA ILE A 130 -1.84 -3.44 -15.18
C ILE A 130 -0.36 -3.22 -15.52
N PRO A 131 0.05 -2.16 -16.27
CA PRO A 131 1.45 -1.94 -16.60
C PRO A 131 2.37 -1.72 -15.39
N GLU A 132 1.79 -1.36 -14.26
CA GLU A 132 2.54 -1.15 -13.01
C GLU A 132 2.70 -2.46 -12.23
N ILE A 133 1.65 -3.30 -12.21
CA ILE A 133 1.71 -4.63 -11.59
C ILE A 133 2.72 -5.52 -12.27
N GLN A 134 2.78 -5.50 -13.60
CA GLN A 134 3.77 -6.25 -14.38
C GLN A 134 5.21 -6.07 -13.88
N LYS A 135 5.52 -4.92 -13.26
CA LYS A 135 6.87 -4.62 -12.76
C LYS A 135 7.15 -5.19 -11.38
N VAL A 136 6.13 -5.53 -10.60
CA VAL A 136 6.29 -5.82 -9.16
C VAL A 136 5.66 -7.13 -8.70
N ALA A 137 4.73 -7.70 -9.46
CA ALA A 137 4.00 -8.89 -9.03
C ALA A 137 4.72 -10.18 -9.47
N ASP A 138 4.78 -11.16 -8.57
CA ASP A 138 5.19 -12.54 -8.88
C ASP A 138 4.04 -13.29 -9.55
N TYR A 139 2.80 -13.02 -9.12
CA TYR A 139 1.56 -13.62 -9.62
C TYR A 139 0.47 -12.57 -9.76
N CYS A 140 -0.40 -12.74 -10.75
CA CYS A 140 -1.60 -11.93 -10.95
C CYS A 140 -2.83 -12.82 -10.99
N ALA A 141 -3.74 -12.67 -10.02
CA ALA A 141 -5.05 -13.32 -10.04
C ALA A 141 -6.05 -12.42 -10.78
N VAL A 142 -6.56 -12.89 -11.89
CA VAL A 142 -7.55 -12.15 -12.71
C VAL A 142 -8.95 -12.54 -12.29
N PHE A 143 -9.73 -11.54 -11.90
CA PHE A 143 -11.11 -11.69 -11.46
C PHE A 143 -12.10 -11.36 -12.58
N TYR A 144 -13.16 -12.19 -12.66
CA TYR A 144 -14.34 -11.92 -13.47
C TYR A 144 -15.59 -12.38 -12.71
N ASN A 145 -16.60 -11.53 -12.62
CA ASN A 145 -17.86 -11.79 -11.89
C ASN A 145 -17.69 -12.36 -10.46
N GLY A 146 -16.65 -11.93 -9.75
CA GLY A 146 -16.39 -12.33 -8.36
C GLY A 146 -15.60 -13.63 -8.20
N GLU A 147 -15.18 -14.27 -9.30
CA GLU A 147 -14.38 -15.48 -9.30
C GLU A 147 -12.99 -15.24 -9.87
N ILE A 148 -11.98 -15.97 -9.37
CA ILE A 148 -10.65 -16.00 -9.97
C ILE A 148 -10.70 -16.96 -11.15
N ILE A 149 -10.60 -16.43 -12.37
CA ILE A 149 -10.66 -17.23 -13.59
C ILE A 149 -9.29 -17.62 -14.12
N LYS A 150 -8.25 -16.88 -13.75
CA LYS A 150 -6.87 -17.18 -14.14
C LYS A 150 -5.90 -16.66 -13.09
N ILE A 151 -4.84 -17.43 -12.88
CA ILE A 151 -3.64 -16.97 -12.16
C ILE A 151 -2.52 -16.96 -13.19
N LEU A 152 -1.90 -15.80 -13.39
CA LEU A 152 -0.78 -15.57 -14.31
C LEU A 152 0.51 -15.49 -13.50
N GLU A 153 1.57 -16.14 -13.96
CA GLU A 153 2.91 -15.95 -13.45
C GLU A 153 3.53 -14.66 -14.02
N HIS A 154 4.56 -14.14 -13.36
CA HIS A 154 5.19 -12.85 -13.72
C HIS A 154 5.41 -12.66 -15.23
N GLN A 155 5.87 -13.69 -15.92
CA GLN A 155 6.20 -13.66 -17.36
C GLN A 155 4.96 -13.59 -18.26
N GLU A 156 3.79 -13.98 -17.73
CA GLU A 156 2.50 -14.01 -18.44
C GLU A 156 1.68 -12.73 -18.19
N ILE A 157 2.13 -11.87 -17.26
CA ILE A 157 1.45 -10.64 -16.89
C ILE A 157 1.72 -9.58 -17.96
N ASP A 158 0.81 -9.42 -18.90
CA ASP A 158 0.77 -8.32 -19.85
C ASP A 158 -0.65 -7.75 -19.97
N GLU A 159 -0.75 -6.54 -20.48
CA GLU A 159 -2.03 -5.83 -20.51
C GLU A 159 -3.08 -6.57 -21.35
N MET A 160 -2.69 -7.13 -22.49
CA MET A 160 -3.60 -7.86 -23.39
C MET A 160 -4.12 -9.13 -22.72
N THR A 161 -3.24 -9.93 -22.14
CA THR A 161 -3.58 -11.20 -21.47
C THR A 161 -4.51 -10.95 -20.28
N VAL A 162 -4.20 -9.96 -19.42
CA VAL A 162 -5.04 -9.62 -18.27
C VAL A 162 -6.41 -9.11 -18.74
N MET A 163 -6.47 -8.25 -19.74
CA MET A 163 -7.72 -7.73 -20.30
C MET A 163 -8.58 -8.84 -20.91
N MET A 164 -7.98 -9.77 -21.64
CA MET A 164 -8.67 -10.91 -22.26
C MET A 164 -9.39 -11.76 -21.20
N TYR A 165 -8.74 -12.07 -20.09
CA TYR A 165 -9.37 -12.82 -19.01
C TYR A 165 -10.35 -11.95 -18.20
N SER A 166 -10.03 -10.70 -17.88
CA SER A 166 -10.91 -9.83 -17.09
C SER A 166 -12.22 -9.47 -17.79
N THR A 167 -12.30 -9.58 -19.12
CA THR A 167 -13.51 -9.39 -19.92
C THR A 167 -14.18 -10.71 -20.33
N ASN A 168 -13.61 -11.85 -19.92
CA ASN A 168 -14.04 -13.21 -20.30
C ASN A 168 -13.98 -13.48 -21.83
N ALA A 169 -13.21 -12.70 -22.57
CA ALA A 169 -13.05 -12.87 -24.01
C ALA A 169 -12.35 -14.21 -24.36
N ALA A 170 -11.48 -14.71 -23.46
CA ALA A 170 -10.80 -15.99 -23.62
C ALA A 170 -11.78 -17.18 -23.77
N GLN A 171 -12.85 -17.21 -22.98
CA GLN A 171 -13.85 -18.29 -23.07
C GLN A 171 -14.72 -18.19 -24.33
N ALA A 172 -14.88 -17.00 -24.89
CA ALA A 172 -15.63 -16.80 -26.11
C ALA A 172 -14.89 -17.32 -27.37
N GLU A 173 -13.57 -17.48 -27.31
CA GLU A 173 -12.76 -18.03 -28.39
C GLU A 173 -12.62 -19.56 -28.29
N GLU A 174 -12.61 -20.14 -27.09
CA GLU A 174 -12.57 -21.60 -26.89
C GLU A 174 -13.92 -22.30 -27.20
N GLY A 175 -15.02 -21.55 -27.28
CA GLY A 175 -16.37 -22.05 -27.52
C GLY A 175 -16.79 -22.00 -29.01
N LYS A 176 -15.87 -21.69 -29.93
CA LYS A 176 -16.08 -21.75 -31.41
C LYS A 176 -15.27 -22.89 -31.99
#